data_42c7eb6b70a378d1b45664222aa79338
#
_entry.id   42c7eb6b70a378d1b45664222aa79338
#
_cell.length_a   1.000
_cell.length_b   1.000
_cell.length_c   1.000
_cell.angle_alpha   90.00
_cell.angle_beta   90.00
_cell.angle_gamma   90.00
#
_symmetry.space_group_name_H-M   'P 1'
#
loop_
_entity.id
_entity.type
_entity.pdbx_description
1 polymer ?
#
loop_
_entity_poly.entity_id
_entity_poly.type
_entity_poly.pdbx_seq_one_letter_code
_entity_poly.pdbx_strand_id
1 'polypeptide(L)'
;MVHMIGQTAGAYTDATHGMTLSAVSMAYYIFLMPYGLAKLKRYAVNVWDVDPAGETDEELAAEGLKQMDSYMKELGLVMSICELGVTEEMIGGIANGTFVMDGGYKVLTHDEIVQILKESMA
;
A
#
# COMPACT_ATOMS: atom_id res chain seq x y z
N MET A 1 1.67 6.23 6.64
CA MET A 1 1.89 4.87 7.19
C MET A 1 2.77 3.98 6.31
N VAL A 2 2.73 4.09 4.97
CA VAL A 2 3.62 3.30 4.07
C VAL A 2 5.08 3.39 4.51
N HIS A 3 5.59 4.58 4.80
CA HIS A 3 6.96 4.77 5.29
C HIS A 3 7.24 4.04 6.62
N MET A 4 6.29 4.07 7.55
CA MET A 4 6.47 3.43 8.86
C MET A 4 6.55 1.91 8.74
N ILE A 5 5.66 1.32 7.95
CA ILE A 5 5.67 -0.12 7.66
C ILE A 5 6.95 -0.50 6.88
N GLY A 6 7.28 0.27 5.85
CA GLY A 6 8.46 0.04 5.02
C GLY A 6 9.77 0.15 5.78
N GLN A 7 9.92 1.10 6.71
CA GLN A 7 11.11 1.23 7.55
C GLN A 7 11.32 0.00 8.44
N THR A 8 10.25 -0.50 9.05
CA THR A 8 10.34 -1.69 9.90
C THR A 8 10.63 -2.95 9.09
N ALA A 9 10.00 -3.11 7.91
CA ALA A 9 10.34 -4.20 6.98
C ALA A 9 11.81 -4.14 6.54
N GLY A 10 12.33 -2.95 6.28
CA GLY A 10 13.75 -2.73 5.97
C GLY A 10 14.68 -3.11 7.11
N ALA A 11 14.29 -2.87 8.35
CA ALA A 11 15.07 -3.29 9.52
C ALA A 11 15.19 -4.81 9.66
N TYR A 12 14.21 -5.55 9.16
CA TYR A 12 14.22 -7.02 9.16
C TYR A 12 14.99 -7.63 8.00
N THR A 13 15.12 -6.92 6.87
CA THR A 13 15.62 -7.48 5.61
C THR A 13 16.86 -6.79 5.08
N ASP A 14 17.21 -5.64 5.63
CA ASP A 14 18.26 -4.74 5.08
C ASP A 14 17.98 -4.30 3.63
N ALA A 15 16.72 -4.37 3.20
CA ALA A 15 16.30 -3.96 1.87
C ALA A 15 16.32 -2.42 1.71
N THR A 16 16.56 -1.97 0.50
CA THR A 16 16.54 -0.54 0.17
C THR A 16 15.17 0.07 0.46
N HIS A 17 15.15 1.21 1.12
CA HIS A 17 13.93 1.88 1.59
C HIS A 17 12.88 2.09 0.48
N GLY A 18 13.29 2.55 -0.70
CA GLY A 18 12.37 2.70 -1.83
C GLY A 18 11.70 1.40 -2.26
N MET A 19 12.40 0.27 -2.17
CA MET A 19 11.85 -1.05 -2.48
C MET A 19 10.84 -1.51 -1.44
N THR A 20 11.09 -1.26 -0.16
CA THR A 20 10.11 -1.59 0.90
C THR A 20 8.84 -0.76 0.76
N LEU A 21 8.97 0.51 0.37
CA LEU A 21 7.80 1.37 0.12
C LEU A 21 6.98 0.87 -1.07
N SER A 22 7.60 0.58 -2.20
CA SER A 22 6.86 0.08 -3.38
C SER A 22 6.17 -1.26 -3.09
N ALA A 23 6.84 -2.16 -2.37
CA ALA A 23 6.32 -3.49 -2.05
C ALA A 23 5.06 -3.46 -1.18
N VAL A 24 4.89 -2.48 -0.28
CA VAL A 24 3.71 -2.39 0.60
C VAL A 24 2.64 -1.43 0.09
N SER A 25 2.95 -0.58 -0.90
CA SER A 25 2.07 0.52 -1.31
C SER A 25 0.71 0.06 -1.80
N MET A 26 0.65 -0.95 -2.67
CA MET A 26 -0.63 -1.37 -3.25
C MET A 26 -1.57 -1.94 -2.20
N ALA A 27 -1.11 -2.86 -1.37
CA ALA A 27 -1.92 -3.44 -0.30
C ALA A 27 -2.40 -2.35 0.69
N TYR A 28 -1.52 -1.40 1.02
CA TYR A 28 -1.86 -0.28 1.88
C TYR A 28 -2.96 0.62 1.29
N TYR A 29 -2.83 1.04 0.04
CA TYR A 29 -3.82 1.93 -0.59
C TYR A 29 -5.14 1.22 -0.90
N ILE A 30 -5.12 -0.05 -1.24
CA ILE A 30 -6.34 -0.86 -1.39
C ILE A 30 -7.07 -0.96 -0.04
N PHE A 31 -6.35 -1.22 1.05
CA PHE A 31 -6.92 -1.24 2.39
C PHE A 31 -7.53 0.12 2.77
N LEU A 32 -6.85 1.23 2.45
CA LEU A 32 -7.31 2.58 2.76
C LEU A 32 -8.44 3.08 1.88
N MET A 33 -8.73 2.45 0.76
CA MET A 33 -9.66 2.96 -0.23
C MET A 33 -11.02 3.38 0.37
N PRO A 34 -11.67 2.58 1.24
CA PRO A 34 -12.97 2.99 1.83
C PRO A 34 -12.89 4.23 2.71
N TYR A 35 -11.74 4.49 3.32
CA TYR A 35 -11.53 5.61 4.24
C TYR A 35 -11.07 6.90 3.54
N GLY A 36 -10.48 6.78 2.36
CA GLY A 36 -9.97 7.90 1.58
C GLY A 36 -10.61 8.01 0.18
N LEU A 37 -11.84 7.55 0.02
CA LEU A 37 -12.52 7.38 -1.26
C LEU A 37 -12.54 8.63 -2.13
N ALA A 38 -12.89 9.79 -1.55
CA ALA A 38 -12.95 11.06 -2.29
C ALA A 38 -11.58 11.48 -2.87
N LYS A 39 -10.49 11.21 -2.16
CA LYS A 39 -9.14 11.52 -2.62
C LYS A 39 -8.66 10.54 -3.68
N LEU A 40 -8.96 9.26 -3.53
CA LEU A 40 -8.60 8.24 -4.52
C LEU A 40 -9.41 8.40 -5.81
N LYS A 41 -10.68 8.81 -5.72
CA LYS A 41 -11.46 9.23 -6.88
C LYS A 41 -10.79 10.40 -7.63
N ARG A 42 -10.40 11.47 -6.91
CA ARG A 42 -9.66 12.59 -7.52
C ARG A 42 -8.35 12.16 -8.14
N TYR A 43 -7.65 11.24 -7.51
CA TYR A 43 -6.42 10.66 -8.03
C TYR A 43 -6.65 9.95 -9.35
N ALA A 44 -7.69 9.12 -9.44
CA ALA A 44 -8.06 8.42 -10.68
C ALA A 44 -8.35 9.41 -11.82
N VAL A 45 -9.19 10.39 -11.57
CA VAL A 45 -9.62 11.36 -12.59
C VAL A 45 -8.50 12.32 -12.99
N ASN A 46 -7.78 12.89 -12.02
CA ASN A 46 -6.83 13.97 -12.28
C ASN A 46 -5.43 13.49 -12.65
N VAL A 47 -5.03 12.28 -12.24
CA VAL A 47 -3.70 11.74 -12.54
C VAL A 47 -3.75 10.75 -13.69
N TRP A 48 -4.78 9.91 -13.73
CA TRP A 48 -4.89 8.83 -14.71
C TRP A 48 -5.92 9.10 -15.82
N ASP A 49 -6.55 10.27 -15.85
CA ASP A 49 -7.57 10.66 -16.84
C ASP A 49 -8.71 9.65 -16.96
N VAL A 50 -9.06 8.98 -15.86
CA VAL A 50 -10.20 8.04 -15.84
C VAL A 50 -11.49 8.84 -16.04
N ASP A 51 -12.30 8.43 -17.02
CA ASP A 51 -13.59 9.06 -17.28
C ASP A 51 -14.58 8.74 -16.15
N PRO A 52 -15.10 9.75 -15.43
CA PRO A 52 -16.04 9.51 -14.35
C PRO A 52 -17.46 9.14 -14.80
N ALA A 53 -17.77 9.22 -16.09
CA ALA A 53 -19.12 9.01 -16.60
C ALA A 53 -19.58 7.56 -16.41
N GLY A 54 -20.70 7.37 -15.67
CA GLY A 54 -21.32 6.07 -15.45
C GLY A 54 -20.66 5.20 -14.38
N GLU A 55 -19.62 5.68 -13.71
CA GLU A 55 -18.87 4.95 -12.68
C GLU A 55 -19.25 5.43 -11.27
N THR A 56 -19.23 4.51 -10.30
CA THR A 56 -19.32 4.86 -8.88
C THR A 56 -17.99 5.40 -8.37
N ASP A 57 -18.00 6.03 -7.21
CA ASP A 57 -16.77 6.53 -6.58
C ASP A 57 -15.79 5.40 -6.25
N GLU A 58 -16.31 4.25 -5.85
CA GLU A 58 -15.53 3.03 -5.59
C GLU A 58 -14.89 2.48 -6.85
N GLU A 59 -15.62 2.41 -7.94
CA GLU A 59 -15.10 1.96 -9.25
C GLU A 59 -14.00 2.88 -9.76
N LEU A 60 -14.20 4.20 -9.66
CA LEU A 60 -13.17 5.17 -10.03
C LEU A 60 -11.91 5.05 -9.19
N ALA A 61 -12.05 4.94 -7.87
CA ALA A 61 -10.92 4.78 -6.98
C ALA A 61 -10.15 3.48 -7.26
N ALA A 62 -10.88 2.38 -7.47
CA ALA A 62 -10.30 1.09 -7.81
C ALA A 62 -9.55 1.13 -9.16
N GLU A 63 -10.11 1.79 -10.17
CA GLU A 63 -9.43 1.94 -11.46
C GLU A 63 -8.17 2.79 -11.34
N GLY A 64 -8.18 3.87 -10.54
CA GLY A 64 -7.00 4.67 -10.27
C GLY A 64 -5.87 3.87 -9.61
N LEU A 65 -6.19 3.01 -8.64
CA LEU A 65 -5.22 2.14 -8.01
C LEU A 65 -4.70 1.07 -8.97
N LYS A 66 -5.55 0.54 -9.84
CA LYS A 66 -5.14 -0.41 -10.88
C LYS A 66 -4.17 0.22 -11.89
N GLN A 67 -4.40 1.47 -12.29
CA GLN A 67 -3.47 2.21 -13.14
C GLN A 67 -2.12 2.42 -12.44
N MET A 68 -2.13 2.76 -11.16
CA MET A 68 -0.90 2.87 -10.36
C MET A 68 -0.14 1.55 -10.29
N ASP A 69 -0.83 0.44 -10.03
CA ASP A 69 -0.22 -0.91 -9.99
C ASP A 69 0.46 -1.26 -11.32
N SER A 70 -0.25 -1.04 -12.42
CA SER A 70 0.28 -1.30 -13.76
C SER A 70 1.53 -0.45 -14.06
N TYR A 71 1.48 0.83 -13.73
CA TYR A 71 2.59 1.75 -13.94
C TYR A 71 3.81 1.39 -13.08
N MET A 72 3.60 1.03 -11.82
CA MET A 72 4.69 0.59 -10.95
C MET A 72 5.37 -0.68 -11.47
N LYS A 73 4.59 -1.63 -11.99
CA LYS A 73 5.10 -2.84 -12.65
C LYS A 73 5.86 -2.53 -13.93
N GLU A 74 5.36 -1.61 -14.75
CA GLU A 74 6.05 -1.15 -15.97
C GLU A 74 7.40 -0.52 -15.66
N LEU A 75 7.50 0.23 -14.56
CA LEU A 75 8.77 0.79 -14.08
C LEU A 75 9.73 -0.26 -13.48
N GLY A 76 9.31 -1.50 -13.33
CA GLY A 76 10.10 -2.57 -12.73
C GLY A 76 10.30 -2.44 -11.23
N LEU A 77 9.36 -1.79 -10.53
CA LEU A 77 9.44 -1.65 -9.07
C LEU A 77 9.15 -2.98 -8.38
N VAL A 78 9.75 -3.16 -7.20
CA VAL A 78 9.45 -4.31 -6.33
C VAL A 78 8.02 -4.19 -5.82
N MET A 79 7.20 -5.21 -6.08
CA MET A 79 5.76 -5.19 -5.78
C MET A 79 5.34 -6.15 -4.66
N SER A 80 6.27 -6.97 -4.15
CA SER A 80 6.03 -7.93 -3.08
C SER A 80 7.14 -7.87 -2.04
N ILE A 81 6.78 -7.93 -0.76
CA ILE A 81 7.76 -8.00 0.33
C ILE A 81 8.50 -9.34 0.37
N CYS A 82 7.93 -10.40 -0.21
CA CYS A 82 8.64 -11.68 -0.36
C CYS A 82 9.90 -11.55 -1.22
N GLU A 83 9.87 -10.73 -2.26
CA GLU A 83 11.03 -10.45 -3.11
C GLU A 83 12.18 -9.80 -2.32
N LEU A 84 11.89 -9.18 -1.20
CA LEU A 84 12.85 -8.53 -0.31
C LEU A 84 13.32 -9.44 0.84
N GLY A 85 12.84 -10.69 0.88
CA GLY A 85 13.21 -11.66 1.91
C GLY A 85 12.33 -11.65 3.15
N VAL A 86 11.21 -10.94 3.16
CA VAL A 86 10.23 -11.00 4.26
C VAL A 86 9.53 -12.36 4.22
N THR A 87 9.54 -13.05 5.35
CA THR A 87 8.82 -14.31 5.55
C THR A 87 7.57 -14.09 6.40
N GLU A 88 6.62 -15.03 6.34
CA GLU A 88 5.40 -14.97 7.14
C GLU A 88 5.68 -14.85 8.65
N GLU A 89 6.74 -15.49 9.13
CA GLU A 89 7.17 -15.45 10.53
C GLU A 89 7.61 -14.04 10.99
N MET A 90 8.08 -13.21 10.07
CA MET A 90 8.52 -11.83 10.36
C MET A 90 7.36 -10.86 10.48
N ILE A 91 6.19 -11.16 9.92
CA ILE A 91 5.05 -10.22 9.81
C ILE A 91 4.63 -9.69 11.18
N GLY A 92 4.47 -10.57 12.18
CA GLY A 92 4.10 -10.16 13.53
C GLY A 92 5.10 -9.20 14.17
N GLY A 93 6.39 -9.45 13.97
CA GLY A 93 7.48 -8.61 14.47
C GLY A 93 7.52 -7.25 13.75
N ILE A 94 7.35 -7.24 12.43
CA ILE A 94 7.28 -6.01 11.63
C ILE A 94 6.09 -5.15 12.07
N ALA A 95 4.91 -5.75 12.24
CA ALA A 95 3.72 -5.05 12.70
C ALA A 95 3.92 -4.46 14.11
N ASN A 96 4.50 -5.22 15.04
CA ASN A 96 4.80 -4.75 16.40
C ASN A 96 5.81 -3.59 16.42
N GLY A 97 6.81 -3.63 15.55
CA GLY A 97 7.84 -2.58 15.43
C GLY A 97 7.40 -1.35 14.67
N THR A 98 6.26 -1.39 13.99
CA THR A 98 5.78 -0.28 13.18
C THR A 98 5.20 0.83 14.06
N PHE A 99 5.76 2.03 13.97
CA PHE A 99 5.21 3.21 14.64
C PHE A 99 3.89 3.60 13.98
N VAL A 100 2.81 3.61 14.76
CA VAL A 100 1.48 3.98 14.28
C VAL A 100 1.30 5.49 14.39
N MET A 101 1.06 6.14 13.25
CA MET A 101 0.76 7.57 13.19
C MET A 101 -0.75 7.79 13.33
N ASP A 102 -1.13 8.81 14.08
CA ASP A 102 -2.53 9.22 14.30
C ASP A 102 -3.08 10.18 13.23
N GLY A 103 -2.28 10.48 12.21
CA GLY A 103 -2.72 11.25 11.04
C GLY A 103 -3.23 10.36 9.89
N GLY A 104 -3.79 11.01 8.86
CA GLY A 104 -4.26 10.34 7.65
C GLY A 104 -5.75 9.99 7.68
N TYR A 105 -6.17 9.11 6.79
CA TYR A 105 -7.60 8.74 6.64
C TYR A 105 -8.09 7.78 7.73
N LYS A 106 -7.20 7.00 8.31
CA LYS A 106 -7.50 6.03 9.35
C LYS A 106 -6.24 5.76 10.18
N VAL A 107 -6.41 5.68 11.49
CA VAL A 107 -5.38 5.17 12.40
C VAL A 107 -5.44 3.64 12.36
N LEU A 108 -4.34 3.00 11.91
CA LEU A 108 -4.29 1.55 11.77
C LEU A 108 -4.13 0.86 13.13
N THR A 109 -4.81 -0.26 13.29
CA THR A 109 -4.56 -1.20 14.39
C THR A 109 -3.41 -2.14 14.04
N HIS A 110 -2.85 -2.83 15.04
CA HIS A 110 -1.85 -3.88 14.83
C HIS A 110 -2.34 -4.96 13.84
N ASP A 111 -3.56 -5.44 14.01
CA ASP A 111 -4.12 -6.51 13.17
C ASP A 111 -4.32 -6.06 11.72
N GLU A 112 -4.67 -4.79 11.51
CA GLU A 112 -4.77 -4.20 10.18
C GLU A 112 -3.39 -4.07 9.50
N ILE A 113 -2.34 -3.75 10.25
CA ILE A 113 -0.97 -3.75 9.74
C ILE A 113 -0.54 -5.17 9.37
N VAL A 114 -0.85 -6.16 10.18
CA VAL A 114 -0.62 -7.59 9.87
C VAL A 114 -1.33 -7.98 8.57
N GLN A 115 -2.59 -7.56 8.41
CA GLN A 115 -3.36 -7.83 7.18
C GLN A 115 -2.68 -7.20 5.95
N ILE A 116 -2.33 -5.92 6.01
CA ILE A 116 -1.64 -5.21 4.92
C ILE A 116 -0.33 -5.92 4.55
N LEU A 117 0.46 -6.34 5.54
CA LEU A 117 1.71 -7.07 5.31
C LEU A 117 1.46 -8.42 4.63
N LYS A 118 0.47 -9.17 5.08
CA LYS A 118 0.09 -10.45 4.43
C LYS A 118 -0.33 -10.26 2.98
N GLU A 119 -1.13 -9.25 2.70
CA GLU A 119 -1.54 -8.90 1.33
C GLU A 119 -0.37 -8.39 0.47
N SER A 120 0.66 -7.83 1.08
CA SER A 120 1.90 -7.40 0.41
C SER A 120 2.85 -8.55 0.05
N MET A 121 2.58 -9.76 0.51
CA MET A 121 3.41 -10.94 0.18
C MET A 121 3.11 -11.51 -1.21
N ALA A 122 1.99 -11.15 -1.79
CA ALA A 122 1.56 -11.67 -3.09
C ALA A 122 2.18 -10.92 -4.27
#